data_e0de49ba6eab7712eee0e04b41b5ef55
#
_entry.id   e0de49ba6eab7712eee0e04b41b5ef55
#
_cell.length_a   1.000
_cell.length_b   1.000
_cell.length_c   1.000
_cell.angle_alpha   90.00
_cell.angle_beta   90.00
_cell.angle_gamma   90.00
#
_symmetry.space_group_name_H-M   'P 1'
#
loop_
_entity.id
_entity.type
_entity.pdbx_description
1 polymer ?
#
loop_
_entity_poly.entity_id
_entity_poly.type
_entity_poly.pdbx_seq_one_letter_code
_entity_poly.pdbx_strand_id
1 'polypeptide(L)'
;MERIIISYNVNGIRAAVRKDFNDWFKSVKPDILLIQETKAWEQDIDTNFYESLGYHCFIHSAQKKGYSGVMAICKEKPDHVEFGIGEARFDFEGRLMRLDFGDITIINSYFPSGTTGDVRQDFKYEYLDAVQEYIDTLKKSRPKIIISGDYNICHKAIDISRPEKKKNVSGFLPAERAWVSEFLDRGFIDTFRAYDQSPDKYSWWSYRANARAKNLGWRIDYHMVSLPLKDQMRGAEIHAEVVHSDHCPISLKLNF
;
A
#
# COMPACT_ATOMS: atom_id res chain seq x y z
N MET A 1 12.86 9.88 -16.46
CA MET A 1 11.50 9.96 -17.08
C MET A 1 10.50 10.03 -15.96
N GLU A 2 9.39 10.81 -16.08
CA GLU A 2 8.34 10.80 -15.04
C GLU A 2 7.56 9.49 -15.12
N ARG A 3 7.36 8.85 -13.98
CA ARG A 3 6.58 7.61 -13.82
C ARG A 3 5.45 7.81 -12.82
N ILE A 4 4.33 7.14 -13.08
CA ILE A 4 3.16 7.13 -12.22
C ILE A 4 3.09 5.78 -11.50
N ILE A 5 3.26 5.81 -10.18
CA ILE A 5 3.11 4.65 -9.30
C ILE A 5 1.78 4.79 -8.57
N ILE A 6 0.92 3.80 -8.68
CA ILE A 6 -0.37 3.76 -7.97
C ILE A 6 -0.34 2.61 -6.97
N SER A 7 -0.85 2.86 -5.76
CA SER A 7 -1.14 1.84 -4.76
C SER A 7 -2.64 1.76 -4.52
N TYR A 8 -3.20 0.55 -4.49
CA TYR A 8 -4.63 0.34 -4.31
C TYR A 8 -4.95 -0.97 -3.59
N ASN A 9 -5.45 -0.87 -2.36
CA ASN A 9 -6.09 -2.01 -1.71
C ASN A 9 -7.48 -2.24 -2.35
N VAL A 10 -7.63 -3.33 -3.09
CA VAL A 10 -8.86 -3.63 -3.87
C VAL A 10 -9.89 -4.45 -3.09
N ASN A 11 -9.56 -4.89 -1.87
CA ASN A 11 -10.44 -5.73 -1.04
C ASN A 11 -11.05 -6.93 -1.81
N GLY A 12 -10.22 -7.56 -2.65
CA GLY A 12 -10.56 -8.67 -3.53
C GLY A 12 -10.58 -8.29 -5.01
N ILE A 13 -9.51 -8.68 -5.75
CA ILE A 13 -9.31 -8.31 -7.15
C ILE A 13 -10.49 -8.74 -8.04
N ARG A 14 -11.05 -9.93 -7.85
CA ARG A 14 -12.20 -10.42 -8.62
C ARG A 14 -13.46 -9.59 -8.38
N ALA A 15 -13.63 -9.04 -7.17
CA ALA A 15 -14.76 -8.16 -6.86
C ALA A 15 -14.54 -6.76 -7.47
N ALA A 16 -13.32 -6.25 -7.47
CA ALA A 16 -12.98 -4.99 -8.11
C ALA A 16 -13.17 -5.05 -9.63
N VAL A 17 -12.72 -6.13 -10.28
CA VAL A 17 -12.90 -6.33 -11.73
C VAL A 17 -14.39 -6.30 -12.14
N ARG A 18 -15.29 -6.87 -11.32
CA ARG A 18 -16.74 -6.79 -11.56
C ARG A 18 -17.33 -5.38 -11.40
N LYS A 19 -16.56 -4.43 -10.94
CA LYS A 19 -16.93 -3.01 -10.75
C LYS A 19 -16.12 -2.09 -11.68
N ASP A 20 -15.81 -2.56 -12.87
CA ASP A 20 -15.13 -1.80 -13.95
C ASP A 20 -13.69 -1.38 -13.64
N PHE A 21 -12.99 -2.11 -12.73
CA PHE A 21 -11.58 -1.86 -12.41
C PHE A 21 -10.67 -1.91 -13.65
N ASN A 22 -10.94 -2.84 -14.59
CA ASN A 22 -10.16 -2.98 -15.81
C ASN A 22 -10.31 -1.77 -16.76
N ASP A 23 -11.50 -1.16 -16.82
CA ASP A 23 -11.71 0.04 -17.63
C ASP A 23 -11.06 1.27 -16.98
N TRP A 24 -11.12 1.38 -15.65
CA TRP A 24 -10.35 2.37 -14.92
C TRP A 24 -8.84 2.21 -15.16
N PHE A 25 -8.30 0.99 -15.08
CA PHE A 25 -6.88 0.70 -15.36
C PHE A 25 -6.47 1.17 -16.77
N LYS A 26 -7.29 0.85 -17.79
CA LYS A 26 -7.05 1.32 -19.18
C LYS A 26 -7.05 2.84 -19.30
N SER A 27 -7.89 3.53 -18.54
CA SER A 27 -7.99 4.99 -18.60
C SER A 27 -6.79 5.68 -17.95
N VAL A 28 -6.31 5.15 -16.83
CA VAL A 28 -5.20 5.74 -16.04
C VAL A 28 -3.83 5.39 -16.60
N LYS A 29 -3.65 4.16 -17.11
CA LYS A 29 -2.40 3.63 -17.70
C LYS A 29 -1.18 3.87 -16.81
N PRO A 30 -1.19 3.41 -15.53
CA PRO A 30 -0.07 3.63 -14.63
C PRO A 30 1.20 2.93 -15.16
N ASP A 31 2.38 3.46 -14.82
CA ASP A 31 3.62 2.74 -15.11
C ASP A 31 3.79 1.55 -14.16
N ILE A 32 3.36 1.70 -12.90
CA ILE A 32 3.36 0.65 -11.89
C ILE A 32 2.08 0.75 -11.07
N LEU A 33 1.33 -0.36 -10.98
CA LEU A 33 0.19 -0.51 -10.09
C LEU A 33 0.49 -1.57 -9.03
N LEU A 34 0.43 -1.17 -7.78
CA LEU A 34 0.65 -2.01 -6.59
C LEU A 34 -0.71 -2.29 -5.93
N ILE A 35 -1.09 -3.55 -5.89
CA ILE A 35 -2.39 -3.99 -5.39
C ILE A 35 -2.20 -4.71 -4.06
N GLN A 36 -3.06 -4.42 -3.07
CA GLN A 36 -3.16 -5.13 -1.82
C GLN A 36 -4.52 -5.81 -1.70
N GLU A 37 -4.58 -6.85 -0.87
CA GLU A 37 -5.77 -7.68 -0.67
C GLU A 37 -6.35 -8.25 -1.96
N THR A 38 -5.52 -8.94 -2.76
CA THR A 38 -6.01 -9.66 -3.94
C THR A 38 -7.09 -10.68 -3.58
N LYS A 39 -6.98 -11.30 -2.37
CA LYS A 39 -7.90 -12.34 -1.86
C LYS A 39 -8.17 -13.45 -2.88
N ALA A 40 -7.16 -13.74 -3.67
CA ALA A 40 -7.21 -14.76 -4.72
C ALA A 40 -5.84 -15.45 -4.82
N TRP A 41 -5.83 -16.71 -5.19
CA TRP A 41 -4.60 -17.37 -5.59
C TRP A 41 -4.21 -16.92 -7.00
N GLU A 42 -2.94 -17.03 -7.33
CA GLU A 42 -2.38 -16.62 -8.63
C GLU A 42 -3.18 -17.21 -9.81
N GLN A 43 -3.48 -18.51 -9.77
CA GLN A 43 -4.27 -19.18 -10.83
C GLN A 43 -5.73 -18.72 -10.93
N ASP A 44 -6.24 -17.99 -9.93
CA ASP A 44 -7.61 -17.44 -9.91
C ASP A 44 -7.65 -15.97 -10.39
N ILE A 45 -6.51 -15.39 -10.78
CA ILE A 45 -6.38 -14.02 -11.27
C ILE A 45 -6.10 -14.04 -12.77
N ASP A 46 -6.97 -13.41 -13.57
CA ASP A 46 -6.76 -13.28 -15.01
C ASP A 46 -5.72 -12.18 -15.29
N THR A 47 -4.48 -12.58 -15.55
CA THR A 47 -3.38 -11.67 -15.94
C THR A 47 -3.36 -11.37 -17.43
N ASN A 48 -4.00 -12.19 -18.28
CA ASN A 48 -3.97 -12.05 -19.74
C ASN A 48 -4.46 -10.66 -20.18
N PHE A 49 -5.43 -10.11 -19.47
CA PHE A 49 -5.92 -8.75 -19.74
C PHE A 49 -4.79 -7.71 -19.68
N TYR A 50 -3.99 -7.71 -18.62
CA TYR A 50 -2.89 -6.74 -18.42
C TYR A 50 -1.71 -7.04 -19.37
N GLU A 51 -1.40 -8.31 -19.56
CA GLU A 51 -0.33 -8.77 -20.45
C GLU A 51 -0.62 -8.40 -21.91
N SER A 52 -1.88 -8.49 -22.35
CA SER A 52 -2.31 -8.05 -23.68
C SER A 52 -2.13 -6.54 -23.92
N LEU A 53 -2.04 -5.76 -22.84
CA LEU A 53 -1.77 -4.32 -22.86
C LEU A 53 -0.26 -4.00 -22.73
N GLY A 54 0.61 -5.03 -22.71
CA GLY A 54 2.06 -4.91 -22.62
C GLY A 54 2.59 -4.75 -21.19
N TYR A 55 1.82 -5.14 -20.16
CA TYR A 55 2.27 -5.11 -18.78
C TYR A 55 2.77 -6.48 -18.32
N HIS A 56 3.60 -6.48 -17.28
CA HIS A 56 4.10 -7.66 -16.57
C HIS A 56 3.40 -7.76 -15.22
N CYS A 57 2.92 -8.95 -14.87
CA CYS A 57 2.20 -9.21 -13.62
C CYS A 57 3.03 -10.07 -12.67
N PHE A 58 3.05 -9.70 -11.39
CA PHE A 58 3.72 -10.42 -10.31
C PHE A 58 2.74 -10.57 -9.16
N ILE A 59 2.59 -11.78 -8.62
CA ILE A 59 1.57 -12.10 -7.62
C ILE A 59 2.21 -12.84 -6.46
N HIS A 60 1.95 -12.40 -5.24
CA HIS A 60 2.30 -13.11 -4.01
C HIS A 60 1.01 -13.39 -3.24
N SER A 61 0.47 -14.58 -3.42
CA SER A 61 -0.78 -15.01 -2.78
C SER A 61 -0.52 -15.53 -1.37
N ALA A 62 -1.49 -15.32 -0.46
CA ALA A 62 -1.49 -16.02 0.81
C ALA A 62 -1.75 -17.52 0.62
N GLN A 63 -1.21 -18.35 1.51
CA GLN A 63 -1.54 -19.79 1.56
C GLN A 63 -3.02 -20.02 1.86
N LYS A 64 -3.61 -19.17 2.73
CA LYS A 64 -5.03 -19.22 3.06
C LYS A 64 -5.86 -18.63 1.92
N LYS A 65 -6.76 -19.45 1.36
CA LYS A 65 -7.66 -19.02 0.28
C LYS A 65 -8.55 -17.85 0.67
N GLY A 66 -8.68 -16.88 -0.22
CA GLY A 66 -9.58 -15.73 -0.03
C GLY A 66 -9.09 -14.71 1.02
N TYR A 67 -7.80 -14.71 1.32
CA TYR A 67 -7.19 -13.89 2.36
C TYR A 67 -5.95 -13.16 1.83
N SER A 68 -5.73 -11.90 2.27
CA SER A 68 -4.52 -11.12 1.98
C SER A 68 -4.09 -11.16 0.50
N GLY A 69 -2.80 -11.25 0.24
CA GLY A 69 -2.19 -11.29 -1.09
C GLY A 69 -1.88 -9.91 -1.65
N VAL A 70 -0.71 -9.78 -2.28
CA VAL A 70 -0.30 -8.57 -3.00
C VAL A 70 0.00 -8.90 -4.46
N MET A 71 -0.17 -7.90 -5.34
CA MET A 71 0.11 -8.01 -6.77
C MET A 71 0.76 -6.73 -7.27
N ALA A 72 1.64 -6.84 -8.23
CA ALA A 72 2.18 -5.71 -8.97
C ALA A 72 1.93 -5.89 -10.47
N ILE A 73 1.55 -4.80 -11.15
CA ILE A 73 1.35 -4.72 -12.59
C ILE A 73 2.26 -3.62 -13.10
N CYS A 74 3.28 -3.98 -13.87
CA CYS A 74 4.37 -3.09 -14.27
C CYS A 74 4.46 -2.98 -15.79
N LYS A 75 4.54 -1.76 -16.32
CA LYS A 75 4.74 -1.52 -17.75
C LYS A 75 6.13 -1.92 -18.22
N GLU A 76 7.12 -1.68 -17.36
CA GLU A 76 8.49 -2.16 -17.53
C GLU A 76 8.73 -3.34 -16.59
N LYS A 77 9.44 -4.37 -17.08
CA LYS A 77 9.78 -5.52 -16.26
C LYS A 77 10.85 -5.14 -15.24
N PRO A 78 10.64 -5.39 -13.92
CA PRO A 78 11.69 -5.16 -12.92
C PRO A 78 12.88 -6.09 -13.15
N ASP A 79 14.07 -5.61 -12.79
CA ASP A 79 15.33 -6.38 -12.86
C ASP A 79 15.35 -7.53 -11.84
N HIS A 80 14.66 -7.33 -10.71
CA HIS A 80 14.56 -8.31 -9.63
C HIS A 80 13.19 -8.24 -8.97
N VAL A 81 12.67 -9.42 -8.59
CA VAL A 81 11.43 -9.56 -7.81
C VAL A 81 11.69 -10.51 -6.65
N GLU A 82 11.29 -10.10 -5.44
CA GLU A 82 11.40 -10.89 -4.21
C GLU A 82 10.06 -10.89 -3.48
N PHE A 83 9.66 -12.05 -2.97
CA PHE A 83 8.41 -12.23 -2.24
C PHE A 83 8.68 -12.46 -0.75
N GLY A 84 8.02 -11.67 0.10
CA GLY A 84 8.16 -11.75 1.55
C GLY A 84 9.40 -11.02 2.08
N ILE A 85 9.71 -11.28 3.34
CA ILE A 85 10.86 -10.72 4.08
C ILE A 85 11.81 -11.81 4.59
N GLY A 86 11.56 -13.09 4.23
CA GLY A 86 12.33 -14.24 4.68
C GLY A 86 11.84 -14.85 6.01
N GLU A 87 10.69 -14.42 6.52
CA GLU A 87 10.03 -14.98 7.71
C GLU A 87 8.74 -15.70 7.33
N ALA A 88 8.75 -17.04 7.35
CA ALA A 88 7.65 -17.88 6.88
C ALA A 88 6.28 -17.50 7.48
N ARG A 89 6.23 -17.12 8.76
CA ARG A 89 4.99 -16.74 9.46
C ARG A 89 4.31 -15.50 8.84
N PHE A 90 5.08 -14.59 8.24
CA PHE A 90 4.58 -13.41 7.54
C PHE A 90 4.42 -13.69 6.04
N ASP A 91 5.38 -14.40 5.45
CA ASP A 91 5.42 -14.67 4.02
C ASP A 91 4.27 -15.58 3.57
N PHE A 92 3.80 -16.49 4.44
CA PHE A 92 2.61 -17.32 4.19
C PHE A 92 1.30 -16.51 4.08
N GLU A 93 1.30 -15.26 4.53
CA GLU A 93 0.16 -14.38 4.36
C GLU A 93 0.22 -13.53 3.07
N GLY A 94 1.31 -13.63 2.27
CA GLY A 94 1.43 -12.94 0.98
C GLY A 94 1.32 -11.41 1.11
N ARG A 95 2.12 -10.80 2.03
CA ARG A 95 1.94 -9.41 2.45
C ARG A 95 2.92 -8.42 1.84
N LEU A 96 4.05 -8.89 1.34
CA LEU A 96 5.11 -8.03 0.85
C LEU A 96 5.70 -8.57 -0.46
N MET A 97 5.99 -7.65 -1.35
CA MET A 97 6.70 -7.88 -2.60
C MET A 97 7.67 -6.74 -2.84
N ARG A 98 8.92 -7.06 -3.18
CA ARG A 98 9.95 -6.13 -3.60
C ARG A 98 10.16 -6.23 -5.11
N LEU A 99 10.29 -5.07 -5.74
CA LEU A 99 10.55 -4.90 -7.17
C LEU A 99 11.72 -3.92 -7.33
N ASP A 100 12.79 -4.32 -8.02
CA ASP A 100 13.92 -3.44 -8.29
C ASP A 100 13.92 -2.98 -9.75
N PHE A 101 14.15 -1.69 -9.96
CA PHE A 101 14.31 -1.03 -11.26
C PHE A 101 15.60 -0.21 -11.22
N GLY A 102 16.68 -0.73 -11.81
CA GLY A 102 18.00 -0.12 -11.68
C GLY A 102 18.42 0.01 -10.21
N ASP A 103 18.66 1.21 -9.75
CA ASP A 103 19.04 1.51 -8.36
C ASP A 103 17.87 1.83 -7.43
N ILE A 104 16.63 1.82 -7.96
CA ILE A 104 15.42 2.08 -7.19
C ILE A 104 14.75 0.77 -6.79
N THR A 105 14.34 0.69 -5.54
CA THR A 105 13.56 -0.41 -4.99
C THR A 105 12.15 0.07 -4.67
N ILE A 106 11.15 -0.67 -5.15
CA ILE A 106 9.74 -0.45 -4.84
C ILE A 106 9.23 -1.64 -4.04
N ILE A 107 8.63 -1.36 -2.89
CA ILE A 107 8.05 -2.37 -2.02
C ILE A 107 6.54 -2.17 -1.99
N ASN A 108 5.80 -3.20 -2.35
CA ASN A 108 4.36 -3.29 -2.18
C ASN A 108 4.08 -4.04 -0.88
N SER A 109 3.42 -3.41 0.09
CA SER A 109 3.13 -4.06 1.38
C SER A 109 1.68 -3.87 1.83
N TYR A 110 1.11 -4.96 2.36
CA TYR A 110 -0.16 -5.00 3.06
C TYR A 110 0.08 -5.31 4.54
N PHE A 111 0.13 -4.28 5.35
CA PHE A 111 0.35 -4.42 6.79
C PHE A 111 -0.86 -5.06 7.48
N PRO A 112 -0.67 -5.93 8.48
CA PRO A 112 -1.78 -6.57 9.16
C PRO A 112 -2.72 -5.58 9.85
N SER A 113 -4.03 -5.88 9.81
CA SER A 113 -5.01 -5.21 10.67
C SER A 113 -5.07 -5.90 12.03
N GLY A 114 -5.10 -5.13 13.11
CA GLY A 114 -5.27 -5.63 14.48
C GLY A 114 -6.72 -5.65 14.97
N THR A 115 -7.70 -5.37 14.11
CA THR A 115 -9.11 -5.17 14.49
C THR A 115 -9.83 -6.44 14.98
N THR A 116 -9.24 -7.62 14.81
CA THR A 116 -9.85 -8.91 15.19
C THR A 116 -9.40 -9.44 16.55
N GLY A 117 -8.78 -8.61 17.39
CA GLY A 117 -8.39 -8.91 18.77
C GLY A 117 -6.89 -8.88 19.02
N ASP A 118 -6.52 -9.08 20.28
CA ASP A 118 -5.16 -8.84 20.78
C ASP A 118 -4.10 -9.68 20.06
N VAL A 119 -4.37 -10.97 19.83
CA VAL A 119 -3.44 -11.86 19.08
C VAL A 119 -3.11 -11.29 17.71
N ARG A 120 -4.08 -10.68 17.05
CA ARG A 120 -3.85 -10.09 15.72
C ARG A 120 -3.17 -8.73 15.82
N GLN A 121 -3.40 -7.99 16.89
CA GLN A 121 -2.70 -6.75 17.18
C GLN A 121 -1.21 -7.01 17.51
N ASP A 122 -0.91 -8.05 18.29
CA ASP A 122 0.47 -8.46 18.59
C ASP A 122 1.21 -8.90 17.33
N PHE A 123 0.57 -9.71 16.49
CA PHE A 123 1.10 -10.10 15.19
C PHE A 123 1.41 -8.88 14.30
N LYS A 124 0.57 -7.84 14.36
CA LYS A 124 0.82 -6.59 13.63
C LYS A 124 2.08 -5.89 14.14
N TYR A 125 2.27 -5.79 15.45
CA TYR A 125 3.47 -5.18 16.03
C TYR A 125 4.74 -5.95 15.61
N GLU A 126 4.71 -7.28 15.71
CA GLU A 126 5.83 -8.11 15.26
C GLU A 126 6.12 -7.93 13.76
N TYR A 127 5.08 -7.80 12.93
CA TYR A 127 5.26 -7.51 11.49
C TYR A 127 5.86 -6.12 11.24
N LEU A 128 5.43 -5.11 12.00
CA LEU A 128 5.99 -3.76 11.92
C LEU A 128 7.50 -3.75 12.20
N ASP A 129 7.92 -4.44 13.26
CA ASP A 129 9.33 -4.57 13.67
C ASP A 129 10.13 -5.32 12.61
N ALA A 130 9.62 -6.45 12.11
CA ALA A 130 10.29 -7.26 11.10
C ALA A 130 10.45 -6.51 9.75
N VAL A 131 9.43 -5.78 9.32
CA VAL A 131 9.52 -4.93 8.12
C VAL A 131 10.53 -3.81 8.31
N GLN A 132 10.57 -3.20 9.50
CA GLN A 132 11.54 -2.16 9.82
C GLN A 132 12.97 -2.69 9.71
N GLU A 133 13.25 -3.87 10.28
CA GLU A 133 14.58 -4.50 10.22
C GLU A 133 14.97 -4.87 8.78
N TYR A 134 14.03 -5.43 8.02
CA TYR A 134 14.21 -5.72 6.60
C TYR A 134 14.58 -4.45 5.80
N ILE A 135 13.84 -3.35 6.00
CA ILE A 135 14.09 -2.07 5.33
C ILE A 135 15.44 -1.48 5.75
N ASP A 136 15.79 -1.48 7.04
CA ASP A 136 17.06 -0.96 7.54
C ASP A 136 18.26 -1.75 6.99
N THR A 137 18.10 -3.06 6.79
CA THR A 137 19.11 -3.90 6.16
C THR A 137 19.22 -3.61 4.66
N LEU A 138 18.09 -3.52 3.98
CA LEU A 138 18.03 -3.23 2.54
C LEU A 138 18.65 -1.86 2.20
N LYS A 139 18.40 -0.83 3.02
CA LYS A 139 18.95 0.53 2.83
C LYS A 139 20.46 0.58 2.77
N LYS A 140 21.17 -0.37 3.38
CA LYS A 140 22.65 -0.40 3.38
C LYS A 140 23.23 -0.60 1.97
N SER A 141 22.52 -1.34 1.12
CA SER A 141 22.94 -1.62 -0.26
C SER A 141 22.06 -0.91 -1.30
N ARG A 142 20.82 -0.62 -0.96
CA ARG A 142 19.83 0.01 -1.84
C ARG A 142 19.14 1.17 -1.12
N PRO A 143 19.74 2.37 -1.12
CA PRO A 143 19.23 3.51 -0.33
C PRO A 143 18.00 4.19 -0.94
N LYS A 144 17.71 3.95 -2.23
CA LYS A 144 16.58 4.55 -2.95
C LYS A 144 15.36 3.62 -2.88
N ILE A 145 14.54 3.80 -1.85
CA ILE A 145 13.39 2.93 -1.56
C ILE A 145 12.09 3.71 -1.61
N ILE A 146 11.09 3.13 -2.25
CA ILE A 146 9.68 3.50 -2.18
C ILE A 146 8.94 2.35 -1.52
N ILE A 147 8.30 2.58 -0.37
CA ILE A 147 7.43 1.58 0.25
C ILE A 147 5.99 2.07 0.16
N SER A 148 5.15 1.29 -0.49
CA SER A 148 3.77 1.64 -0.83
C SER A 148 2.81 0.58 -0.35
N GLY A 149 1.60 0.99 -0.01
CA GLY A 149 0.55 0.05 0.31
C GLY A 149 -0.36 0.51 1.43
N ASP A 150 -1.16 -0.45 1.92
CA ASP A 150 -2.05 -0.28 3.06
C ASP A 150 -1.30 -0.61 4.36
N TYR A 151 -1.03 0.42 5.15
CA TYR A 151 -0.34 0.28 6.45
C TYR A 151 -1.31 -0.08 7.59
N ASN A 152 -2.61 -0.01 7.34
CA ASN A 152 -3.62 -0.17 8.38
C ASN A 152 -3.39 0.75 9.61
N ILE A 153 -2.73 1.89 9.44
CA ILE A 153 -2.40 2.87 10.48
C ILE A 153 -2.67 4.29 9.96
N CYS A 154 -3.42 5.09 10.73
CA CYS A 154 -3.45 6.55 10.59
C CYS A 154 -2.33 7.16 11.44
N HIS A 155 -1.48 7.99 10.85
CA HIS A 155 -0.35 8.58 11.57
C HIS A 155 -0.78 9.68 12.53
N LYS A 156 -1.46 10.71 12.05
CA LYS A 156 -1.81 11.92 12.81
C LYS A 156 -3.33 12.11 12.93
N ALA A 157 -3.74 12.99 13.83
CA ALA A 157 -5.16 13.30 14.00
C ALA A 157 -5.82 13.86 12.72
N ILE A 158 -5.06 14.52 11.86
CA ILE A 158 -5.52 15.01 10.56
C ILE A 158 -5.84 13.87 9.56
N ASP A 159 -5.32 12.66 9.80
CA ASP A 159 -5.44 11.50 8.93
C ASP A 159 -6.67 10.62 9.23
N ILE A 160 -7.50 11.03 10.20
CA ILE A 160 -8.66 10.24 10.64
C ILE A 160 -9.82 11.15 11.01
N SER A 161 -11.02 10.76 10.60
CA SER A 161 -12.24 11.45 11.02
C SER A 161 -12.53 11.20 12.51
N ARG A 162 -12.87 12.25 13.26
CA ARG A 162 -13.23 12.20 14.69
C ARG A 162 -12.16 11.51 15.56
N PRO A 163 -10.91 11.98 15.56
CA PRO A 163 -9.79 11.34 16.25
C PRO A 163 -10.02 11.17 17.75
N GLU A 164 -10.77 12.07 18.37
CA GLU A 164 -11.10 12.04 19.81
C GLU A 164 -11.89 10.77 20.22
N LYS A 165 -12.64 10.16 19.28
CA LYS A 165 -13.43 8.94 19.48
C LYS A 165 -12.68 7.66 19.13
N LYS A 166 -11.42 7.77 18.64
CA LYS A 166 -10.67 6.65 18.05
C LYS A 166 -9.36 6.32 18.76
N LYS A 167 -9.06 6.98 19.88
CA LYS A 167 -7.75 6.87 20.58
C LYS A 167 -7.33 5.44 20.94
N ASN A 168 -8.30 4.53 21.14
CA ASN A 168 -8.06 3.14 21.54
C ASN A 168 -8.53 2.14 20.45
N VAL A 169 -8.52 2.55 19.19
CA VAL A 169 -8.93 1.68 18.07
C VAL A 169 -7.69 1.26 17.28
N SER A 170 -7.56 -0.03 16.98
CA SER A 170 -6.50 -0.53 16.09
C SER A 170 -6.48 0.25 14.78
N GLY A 171 -5.28 0.62 14.34
CA GLY A 171 -5.05 1.57 13.24
C GLY A 171 -4.87 3.02 13.70
N PHE A 172 -5.12 3.33 14.99
CA PHE A 172 -4.87 4.66 15.56
C PHE A 172 -4.34 4.60 17.01
N LEU A 173 -3.85 3.44 17.43
CA LEU A 173 -3.24 3.27 18.77
C LEU A 173 -1.95 4.10 18.88
N PRO A 174 -1.62 4.59 20.10
CA PRO A 174 -0.40 5.38 20.30
C PRO A 174 0.87 4.69 19.80
N ALA A 175 1.03 3.38 20.03
CA ALA A 175 2.19 2.62 19.59
C ALA A 175 2.28 2.51 18.05
N GLU A 176 1.16 2.30 17.35
CA GLU A 176 1.11 2.27 15.89
C GLU A 176 1.53 3.62 15.29
N ARG A 177 1.03 4.71 15.86
CA ARG A 177 1.36 6.08 15.43
C ARG A 177 2.81 6.44 15.72
N ALA A 178 3.34 6.01 16.87
CA ALA A 178 4.75 6.17 17.23
C ALA A 178 5.65 5.46 16.21
N TRP A 179 5.31 4.20 15.84
CA TRP A 179 6.04 3.45 14.83
C TRP A 179 6.12 4.21 13.50
N VAL A 180 5.01 4.80 13.01
CA VAL A 180 5.05 5.60 11.76
C VAL A 180 5.96 6.83 11.93
N SER A 181 5.93 7.51 13.09
CA SER A 181 6.82 8.65 13.35
C SER A 181 8.29 8.22 13.30
N GLU A 182 8.64 7.12 13.98
CA GLU A 182 10.00 6.56 14.00
C GLU A 182 10.45 6.11 12.60
N PHE A 183 9.54 5.50 11.82
CA PHE A 183 9.81 5.12 10.43
C PHE A 183 10.17 6.34 9.58
N LEU A 184 9.45 7.44 9.71
CA LEU A 184 9.75 8.69 9.02
C LEU A 184 11.09 9.30 9.50
N ASP A 185 11.35 9.29 10.81
CA ASP A 185 12.61 9.80 11.40
C ASP A 185 13.84 9.01 10.95
N ARG A 186 13.66 7.74 10.51
CA ARG A 186 14.71 6.93 9.87
C ARG A 186 15.01 7.31 8.42
N GLY A 187 14.47 8.45 7.96
CA GLY A 187 14.78 9.04 6.65
C GLY A 187 13.80 8.67 5.55
N PHE A 188 12.52 8.58 5.88
CA PHE A 188 11.42 8.47 4.93
C PHE A 188 10.55 9.73 4.91
N ILE A 189 9.82 9.92 3.83
CA ILE A 189 8.90 11.04 3.60
C ILE A 189 7.52 10.45 3.33
N ASP A 190 6.50 10.90 4.07
CA ASP A 190 5.10 10.71 3.69
C ASP A 190 4.81 11.61 2.49
N THR A 191 4.75 11.02 1.31
CA THR A 191 4.69 11.78 0.06
C THR A 191 3.44 12.63 -0.04
N PHE A 192 2.28 12.10 0.38
CA PHE A 192 1.04 12.87 0.32
C PHE A 192 1.13 14.11 1.22
N ARG A 193 1.59 13.94 2.47
CA ARG A 193 1.72 15.06 3.42
C ARG A 193 2.86 16.04 3.07
N ALA A 194 3.78 15.65 2.20
CA ALA A 194 4.77 16.60 1.64
C ALA A 194 4.12 17.61 0.66
N TYR A 195 3.02 17.24 -0.01
CA TYR A 195 2.32 18.09 -0.98
C TYR A 195 1.01 18.66 -0.46
N ASP A 196 0.26 17.93 0.35
CA ASP A 196 -1.07 18.34 0.84
C ASP A 196 -1.18 18.21 2.36
N GLN A 197 -1.31 19.36 3.04
CA GLN A 197 -1.51 19.47 4.50
C GLN A 197 -2.97 19.72 4.87
N SER A 198 -3.90 19.65 3.91
CA SER A 198 -5.31 19.89 4.18
C SER A 198 -5.96 18.73 4.95
N PRO A 199 -6.95 19.00 5.81
CA PRO A 199 -7.71 17.99 6.50
C PRO A 199 -8.68 17.23 5.58
N ASP A 200 -9.32 16.22 6.14
CA ASP A 200 -10.42 15.47 5.51
C ASP A 200 -10.04 14.75 4.21
N LYS A 201 -8.75 14.39 4.08
CA LYS A 201 -8.20 13.60 2.99
C LYS A 201 -7.96 12.18 3.47
N TYR A 202 -8.79 11.26 3.01
CA TYR A 202 -8.77 9.87 3.44
C TYR A 202 -8.65 8.93 2.26
N SER A 203 -8.17 7.70 2.53
CA SER A 203 -8.00 6.65 1.52
C SER A 203 -8.91 5.44 1.75
N TRP A 204 -9.52 5.34 2.94
CA TRP A 204 -10.42 4.24 3.32
C TRP A 204 -11.67 4.75 4.05
N TRP A 205 -12.80 4.08 3.79
CA TRP A 205 -14.09 4.31 4.45
C TRP A 205 -14.82 3.00 4.68
N SER A 206 -15.28 2.76 5.91
CA SER A 206 -16.10 1.59 6.20
C SER A 206 -17.33 1.52 5.29
N TYR A 207 -17.70 0.34 4.81
CA TYR A 207 -18.98 0.13 4.11
C TYR A 207 -20.21 0.40 4.99
N ARG A 208 -20.03 0.47 6.33
CA ARG A 208 -21.13 0.68 7.27
C ARG A 208 -21.49 2.16 7.40
N ALA A 209 -22.76 2.42 7.77
CA ALA A 209 -23.28 3.74 8.15
C ALA A 209 -23.11 4.84 7.08
N ASN A 210 -22.98 4.46 5.80
CA ASN A 210 -22.73 5.39 4.69
C ASN A 210 -21.50 6.29 4.92
N ALA A 211 -20.42 5.69 5.44
CA ALA A 211 -19.24 6.42 5.92
C ALA A 211 -18.57 7.22 4.80
N ARG A 212 -18.47 6.68 3.57
CA ARG A 212 -17.83 7.36 2.44
C ARG A 212 -18.57 8.62 2.03
N ALA A 213 -19.91 8.57 1.90
CA ALA A 213 -20.70 9.75 1.55
C ALA A 213 -20.68 10.85 2.63
N LYS A 214 -20.43 10.47 3.91
CA LYS A 214 -20.26 11.40 5.04
C LYS A 214 -18.81 11.80 5.27
N ASN A 215 -17.91 11.35 4.44
CA ASN A 215 -16.45 11.49 4.58
C ASN A 215 -15.92 11.11 5.99
N LEU A 216 -16.45 10.03 6.57
CA LEU A 216 -15.98 9.48 7.85
C LEU A 216 -14.88 8.45 7.59
N GLY A 217 -13.75 8.93 7.08
CA GLY A 217 -12.67 8.11 6.55
C GLY A 217 -11.40 8.10 7.40
N TRP A 218 -10.46 7.30 6.91
CA TRP A 218 -9.13 7.09 7.46
C TRP A 218 -8.12 7.14 6.32
N ARG A 219 -6.98 7.80 6.50
CA ARG A 219 -5.83 7.72 5.60
C ARG A 219 -4.87 6.68 6.13
N ILE A 220 -4.91 5.51 5.56
CA ILE A 220 -4.12 4.33 5.97
C ILE A 220 -3.27 3.76 4.84
N ASP A 221 -3.43 4.26 3.62
CA ASP A 221 -2.63 3.92 2.46
C ASP A 221 -1.56 5.00 2.24
N TYR A 222 -0.33 4.58 1.98
CA TYR A 222 0.82 5.49 1.86
C TYR A 222 1.72 5.11 0.69
N HIS A 223 2.38 6.13 0.15
CA HIS A 223 3.68 6.03 -0.50
C HIS A 223 4.71 6.71 0.42
N MET A 224 5.60 5.94 1.01
CA MET A 224 6.72 6.42 1.79
C MET A 224 7.99 6.34 0.95
N VAL A 225 8.69 7.46 0.78
CA VAL A 225 9.85 7.58 -0.10
C VAL A 225 11.09 7.88 0.74
N SER A 226 12.18 7.15 0.54
CA SER A 226 13.44 7.44 1.23
C SER A 226 14.04 8.79 0.80
N LEU A 227 14.72 9.49 1.71
CA LEU A 227 15.28 10.82 1.48
C LEU A 227 16.11 10.96 0.20
N PRO A 228 16.93 9.97 -0.25
CA PRO A 228 17.65 10.07 -1.52
C PRO A 228 16.78 10.28 -2.76
N LEU A 229 15.49 9.98 -2.68
CA LEU A 229 14.53 10.18 -3.78
C LEU A 229 13.74 11.50 -3.68
N LYS A 230 13.95 12.31 -2.64
CA LYS A 230 13.17 13.53 -2.37
C LYS A 230 13.08 14.45 -3.58
N ASP A 231 14.20 14.75 -4.21
CA ASP A 231 14.26 15.69 -5.33
C ASP A 231 13.71 15.12 -6.65
N GLN A 232 13.40 13.82 -6.67
CA GLN A 232 12.78 13.14 -7.80
C GLN A 232 11.25 13.14 -7.72
N MET A 233 10.66 13.43 -6.56
CA MET A 233 9.20 13.52 -6.36
C MET A 233 8.61 14.67 -7.18
N ARG A 234 7.43 14.45 -7.80
CA ARG A 234 6.72 15.42 -8.64
C ARG A 234 5.28 15.66 -8.21
N GLY A 235 4.71 14.80 -7.39
CA GLY A 235 3.36 14.92 -6.87
C GLY A 235 2.87 13.65 -6.21
N ALA A 236 1.88 13.80 -5.32
CA ALA A 236 1.18 12.67 -4.70
C ALA A 236 -0.30 13.06 -4.51
N GLU A 237 -1.20 12.12 -4.84
CA GLU A 237 -2.65 12.38 -4.83
C GLU A 237 -3.42 11.20 -4.22
N ILE A 238 -4.61 11.49 -3.68
CA ILE A 238 -5.61 10.51 -3.23
C ILE A 238 -6.81 10.62 -4.17
N HIS A 239 -7.22 9.50 -4.80
CA HIS A 239 -8.28 9.45 -5.82
C HIS A 239 -9.61 8.99 -5.20
N ALA A 240 -10.17 9.82 -4.32
CA ALA A 240 -11.37 9.48 -3.54
C ALA A 240 -12.63 9.20 -4.38
N GLU A 241 -12.66 9.62 -5.64
CA GLU A 241 -13.74 9.37 -6.61
C GLU A 241 -13.77 7.92 -7.12
N VAL A 242 -12.68 7.17 -6.99
CA VAL A 242 -12.58 5.78 -7.45
C VAL A 242 -13.17 4.83 -6.40
N VAL A 243 -14.17 4.02 -6.77
CA VAL A 243 -15.06 3.33 -5.81
C VAL A 243 -15.13 1.80 -5.98
N HIS A 244 -14.13 1.15 -6.57
CA HIS A 244 -14.13 -0.32 -6.73
C HIS A 244 -13.97 -1.07 -5.39
N SER A 245 -13.45 -0.40 -4.37
CA SER A 245 -13.14 -0.92 -3.03
C SER A 245 -13.66 0.04 -1.95
N ASP A 246 -13.58 -0.35 -0.68
CA ASP A 246 -13.69 0.54 0.48
C ASP A 246 -12.46 1.43 0.67
N HIS A 247 -11.35 1.11 0.02
CA HIS A 247 -10.25 2.04 -0.21
C HIS A 247 -10.44 2.80 -1.53
N CYS A 248 -9.60 3.81 -1.74
CA CYS A 248 -9.38 4.42 -3.04
C CYS A 248 -7.89 4.35 -3.40
N PRO A 249 -7.54 4.46 -4.71
CA PRO A 249 -6.14 4.52 -5.12
C PRO A 249 -5.45 5.77 -4.56
N ILE A 250 -4.16 5.61 -4.29
CA ILE A 250 -3.23 6.73 -4.08
C ILE A 250 -2.16 6.69 -5.16
N SER A 251 -1.69 7.84 -5.60
CA SER A 251 -0.67 7.94 -6.64
C SER A 251 0.54 8.75 -6.19
N LEU A 252 1.70 8.37 -6.72
CA LEU A 252 2.97 9.07 -6.63
C LEU A 252 3.51 9.29 -8.04
N LYS A 253 3.87 10.52 -8.37
CA LYS A 253 4.64 10.88 -9.57
C LYS A 253 6.10 11.06 -9.17
N LEU A 254 6.99 10.35 -9.83
CA LEU A 254 8.43 10.35 -9.52
C LEU A 254 9.25 10.26 -10.81
N ASN A 255 10.37 10.98 -10.86
CA ASN A 255 11.32 10.88 -11.97
C ASN A 255 12.35 9.79 -11.70
N PHE A 256 12.40 8.75 -12.54
CA PHE A 256 13.48 7.75 -12.57
C PHE A 256 13.55 6.98 -13.88
#